data_06591ba508bd6e39a4ed84194d76a3bd
#
_entry.id   06591ba508bd6e39a4ed84194d76a3bd
#
_cell.length_a   1.000
_cell.length_b   1.000
_cell.length_c   1.000
_cell.angle_alpha   90.00
_cell.angle_beta   90.00
_cell.angle_gamma   90.00
#
_symmetry.space_group_name_H-M   'P 1'
#
loop_
_entity.id
_entity.type
_entity.pdbx_description
1 polymer ?
#
loop_
_entity_poly.entity_id
_entity_poly.type
_entity_poly.pdbx_seq_one_letter_code
_entity_poly.pdbx_strand_id
1 'polypeptide(L)'
;VALLVEDAGIDGWYDVDAAELLGTDAEDYQKVTDTLDVWFDSGVTHASVIGAREELRYPADLYLEGSDQHRGWFQSSLKTAIAINGSAPYKAVLTHGFTVDENGRKMSKSIGNVIPPQKVINELGADVLRLWIASADFSAEMTVSDEILKRAGESYRRIRNTARYFLSNIDGFNPQQHAVDHSELLALDRWAIDCAAQLQDEIIDDYNNFQFHQIYQKLHNFCVRDMGGF
;
A
#
# COMPACT_ATOMS: atom_id res chain seq x y z
N VAL A 1 -1.75 37.02 -1.37
CA VAL A 1 -1.37 36.16 -0.22
C VAL A 1 -0.49 35.01 -0.67
N ALA A 2 -0.89 34.18 -1.67
CA ALA A 2 -0.11 33.02 -2.08
C ALA A 2 1.35 33.40 -2.50
N LEU A 3 1.51 34.42 -3.33
CA LEU A 3 2.83 34.94 -3.75
C LEU A 3 3.67 35.48 -2.58
N LEU A 4 3.00 36.09 -1.60
CA LEU A 4 3.68 36.57 -0.39
C LEU A 4 4.23 35.39 0.43
N VAL A 5 3.43 34.35 0.61
CA VAL A 5 3.85 33.14 1.35
C VAL A 5 4.91 32.35 0.58
N GLU A 6 4.86 32.35 -0.75
CA GLU A 6 5.87 31.72 -1.61
C GLU A 6 7.24 32.39 -1.45
N ASP A 7 7.28 33.73 -1.35
CA ASP A 7 8.50 34.53 -1.26
C ASP A 7 9.06 34.58 0.18
N ALA A 8 8.22 34.87 1.16
CA ALA A 8 8.61 35.10 2.55
C ALA A 8 8.38 33.91 3.52
N GLY A 9 7.81 32.79 3.01
CA GLY A 9 7.34 31.70 3.86
C GLY A 9 6.06 32.06 4.61
N ILE A 10 5.58 31.12 5.44
CA ILE A 10 4.34 31.30 6.20
C ILE A 10 4.41 32.48 7.18
N ASP A 11 5.60 32.82 7.65
CA ASP A 11 5.82 33.94 8.55
C ASP A 11 5.43 35.29 7.92
N GLY A 12 5.52 35.43 6.59
CA GLY A 12 5.06 36.60 5.86
C GLY A 12 3.57 36.93 6.09
N TRP A 13 2.74 35.93 6.43
CA TRP A 13 1.36 36.16 6.80
C TRP A 13 1.24 36.97 8.10
N TYR A 14 2.12 36.76 9.06
CA TYR A 14 2.08 37.47 10.34
C TYR A 14 2.55 38.93 10.20
N ASP A 15 3.47 39.18 9.27
CA ASP A 15 4.10 40.50 9.07
C ASP A 15 3.26 41.44 8.19
N VAL A 16 2.44 40.90 7.25
CA VAL A 16 1.68 41.71 6.30
C VAL A 16 0.51 42.44 6.99
N ASP A 17 0.32 43.73 6.69
CA ASP A 17 -0.83 44.48 7.15
C ASP A 17 -2.09 44.14 6.31
N ALA A 18 -3.25 44.07 6.96
CA ALA A 18 -4.51 43.86 6.25
C ALA A 18 -4.78 44.97 5.23
N ALA A 19 -4.40 46.20 5.50
CA ALA A 19 -4.53 47.35 4.59
C ALA A 19 -3.74 47.18 3.29
N GLU A 20 -2.60 46.51 3.32
CA GLU A 20 -1.81 46.21 2.13
C GLU A 20 -2.53 45.24 1.17
N LEU A 21 -3.36 44.36 1.70
CA LEU A 21 -4.09 43.34 0.93
C LEU A 21 -5.49 43.80 0.52
N LEU A 22 -6.18 44.55 1.38
CA LEU A 22 -7.60 44.88 1.25
C LEU A 22 -7.86 46.39 0.99
N GLY A 23 -6.83 47.22 1.11
CA GLY A 23 -6.98 48.67 0.95
C GLY A 23 -8.00 49.24 1.94
N THR A 24 -9.00 50.00 1.44
CA THR A 24 -10.01 50.63 2.23
C THR A 24 -10.96 49.68 2.97
N ASP A 25 -11.06 48.43 2.44
CA ASP A 25 -11.97 47.43 3.04
C ASP A 25 -11.37 46.80 4.31
N ALA A 26 -10.10 47.08 4.61
CA ALA A 26 -9.42 46.53 5.79
C ALA A 26 -10.06 46.88 7.13
N GLU A 27 -10.82 48.01 7.18
CA GLU A 27 -11.54 48.41 8.39
C GLU A 27 -12.69 47.46 8.78
N ASP A 28 -13.21 46.74 7.79
CA ASP A 28 -14.32 45.78 7.98
C ASP A 28 -13.82 44.36 8.30
N TYR A 29 -12.51 44.13 8.31
CA TYR A 29 -11.91 42.81 8.46
C TYR A 29 -10.87 42.76 9.58
N GLN A 30 -10.80 41.62 10.24
CA GLN A 30 -9.77 41.32 11.21
C GLN A 30 -8.89 40.16 10.67
N LYS A 31 -7.56 40.38 10.67
CA LYS A 31 -6.60 39.32 10.30
C LYS A 31 -6.62 38.22 11.35
N VAL A 32 -6.87 36.99 10.93
CA VAL A 32 -6.83 35.79 11.77
C VAL A 32 -5.42 35.21 11.71
N THR A 33 -4.81 35.02 12.87
CA THR A 33 -3.45 34.46 13.00
C THR A 33 -3.42 33.00 13.44
N ASP A 34 -4.61 32.41 13.66
CA ASP A 34 -4.74 30.99 13.96
C ASP A 34 -4.40 30.18 12.70
N THR A 35 -3.72 29.05 12.90
CA THR A 35 -3.48 28.05 11.86
C THR A 35 -4.48 26.91 11.98
N LEU A 36 -4.86 26.34 10.84
CA LEU A 36 -5.65 25.14 10.84
C LEU A 36 -4.86 23.95 11.41
N ASP A 37 -5.53 23.07 12.11
CA ASP A 37 -4.95 21.81 12.53
C ASP A 37 -4.58 20.96 11.29
N VAL A 38 -3.41 20.33 11.29
CA VAL A 38 -2.91 19.51 10.19
C VAL A 38 -3.84 18.36 9.81
N TRP A 39 -4.66 17.89 10.76
CA TRP A 39 -5.70 16.89 10.48
C TRP A 39 -6.84 17.42 9.63
N PHE A 40 -7.07 18.75 9.65
CA PHE A 40 -8.02 19.37 8.74
C PHE A 40 -7.47 19.35 7.31
N ASP A 41 -6.22 19.75 7.11
CA ASP A 41 -5.56 19.76 5.79
C ASP A 41 -5.58 18.38 5.16
N SER A 42 -5.15 17.37 5.90
CA SER A 42 -5.18 15.97 5.44
C SER A 42 -6.60 15.44 5.30
N GLY A 43 -7.50 15.87 6.20
CA GLY A 43 -8.90 15.45 6.22
C GLY A 43 -9.72 15.90 5.03
N VAL A 44 -9.35 17.00 4.36
CA VAL A 44 -10.05 17.49 3.16
C VAL A 44 -9.47 16.97 1.83
N THR A 45 -8.52 16.05 1.86
CA THR A 45 -7.90 15.44 0.67
C THR A 45 -8.95 14.88 -0.31
N HIS A 46 -10.06 14.36 0.20
CA HIS A 46 -11.17 13.87 -0.62
C HIS A 46 -11.79 14.95 -1.51
N ALA A 47 -11.79 16.21 -1.06
CA ALA A 47 -12.30 17.34 -1.83
C ALA A 47 -11.20 18.03 -2.65
N SER A 48 -10.05 18.32 -2.01
CA SER A 48 -8.95 19.08 -2.63
C SER A 48 -8.14 18.29 -3.66
N VAL A 49 -8.12 16.97 -3.57
CA VAL A 49 -7.36 16.10 -4.48
C VAL A 49 -8.29 15.17 -5.26
N ILE A 50 -9.04 14.30 -4.57
CA ILE A 50 -9.84 13.26 -5.24
C ILE A 50 -10.97 13.89 -6.06
N GLY A 51 -11.70 14.85 -5.50
CA GLY A 51 -12.79 15.53 -6.19
C GLY A 51 -12.34 16.58 -7.22
N ALA A 52 -11.08 17.03 -7.14
CA ALA A 52 -10.53 18.06 -8.01
C ALA A 52 -9.83 17.52 -9.27
N ARG A 53 -9.54 16.21 -9.34
CA ARG A 53 -8.78 15.57 -10.42
C ARG A 53 -9.68 14.65 -11.22
N GLU A 54 -9.76 14.86 -12.54
CA GLU A 54 -10.59 14.05 -13.44
C GLU A 54 -10.16 12.58 -13.52
N GLU A 55 -8.86 12.30 -13.35
CA GLU A 55 -8.32 10.95 -13.36
C GLU A 55 -8.61 10.15 -12.10
N LEU A 56 -9.13 10.80 -11.04
CA LEU A 56 -9.48 10.17 -9.78
C LEU A 56 -11.00 10.03 -9.63
N ARG A 57 -11.41 9.09 -8.78
CA ARG A 57 -12.82 8.80 -8.56
C ARG A 57 -13.23 9.07 -7.11
N TYR A 58 -14.30 9.86 -6.94
CA TYR A 58 -14.96 10.06 -5.65
C TYR A 58 -16.24 9.19 -5.55
N PRO A 59 -16.51 8.54 -4.40
CA PRO A 59 -15.63 8.35 -3.27
C PRO A 59 -14.44 7.43 -3.60
N ALA A 60 -13.35 7.50 -2.83
CA ALA A 60 -12.21 6.60 -2.96
C ALA A 60 -12.65 5.13 -2.80
N ASP A 61 -12.03 4.22 -3.52
CA ASP A 61 -12.38 2.80 -3.40
C ASP A 61 -11.95 2.22 -2.04
N LEU A 62 -10.77 2.63 -1.54
CA LEU A 62 -10.20 2.12 -0.31
C LEU A 62 -9.41 3.22 0.42
N TYR A 63 -9.66 3.34 1.73
CA TYR A 63 -8.77 4.02 2.68
C TYR A 63 -7.96 2.97 3.42
N LEU A 64 -6.63 3.07 3.36
CA LEU A 64 -5.70 2.09 3.94
C LEU A 64 -4.68 2.80 4.82
N GLU A 65 -4.73 2.54 6.13
CA GLU A 65 -3.82 3.08 7.13
C GLU A 65 -3.77 2.19 8.37
N GLY A 66 -2.92 2.57 9.33
CA GLY A 66 -2.88 1.94 10.65
C GLY A 66 -4.17 2.14 11.46
N SER A 67 -4.41 1.27 12.40
CA SER A 67 -5.61 1.31 13.27
C SER A 67 -5.71 2.56 14.15
N ASP A 68 -4.60 3.27 14.37
CA ASP A 68 -4.56 4.55 15.09
C ASP A 68 -5.30 5.66 14.33
N GLN A 69 -5.45 5.55 13.01
CA GLN A 69 -6.12 6.54 12.18
C GLN A 69 -7.65 6.60 12.37
N HIS A 70 -8.23 5.68 13.11
CA HIS A 70 -9.63 5.81 13.57
C HIS A 70 -9.86 7.08 14.41
N ARG A 71 -8.83 7.56 15.11
CA ARG A 71 -8.83 8.82 15.86
C ARG A 71 -7.98 9.92 15.21
N GLY A 72 -7.63 9.78 13.96
CA GLY A 72 -6.84 10.71 13.17
C GLY A 72 -7.49 10.99 11.83
N TRP A 73 -6.79 10.63 10.76
CA TRP A 73 -7.19 10.94 9.39
C TRP A 73 -8.54 10.37 8.97
N PHE A 74 -8.89 9.14 9.35
CA PHE A 74 -10.22 8.58 9.02
C PHE A 74 -11.33 9.41 9.63
N GLN A 75 -11.18 9.85 10.87
CA GLN A 75 -12.18 10.65 11.57
C GLN A 75 -12.32 12.05 10.96
N SER A 76 -11.20 12.75 10.73
CA SER A 76 -11.24 14.10 10.15
C SER A 76 -11.79 14.07 8.73
N SER A 77 -11.35 13.11 7.91
CA SER A 77 -11.82 12.92 6.53
C SER A 77 -13.32 12.59 6.47
N LEU A 78 -13.81 11.72 7.36
CA LEU A 78 -15.23 11.40 7.42
C LEU A 78 -16.08 12.60 7.79
N LYS A 79 -15.67 13.36 8.82
CA LYS A 79 -16.41 14.54 9.29
C LYS A 79 -16.48 15.62 8.22
N THR A 80 -15.37 15.94 7.57
CA THR A 80 -15.34 16.95 6.51
C THR A 80 -16.11 16.49 5.27
N ALA A 81 -16.05 15.22 4.91
CA ALA A 81 -16.81 14.68 3.79
C ALA A 81 -18.32 14.70 4.04
N ILE A 82 -18.76 14.34 5.23
CA ILE A 82 -20.19 14.42 5.59
C ILE A 82 -20.65 15.87 5.55
N ALA A 83 -19.84 16.82 6.04
CA ALA A 83 -20.19 18.24 6.01
C ALA A 83 -20.28 18.80 4.57
N ILE A 84 -19.41 18.36 3.66
CA ILE A 84 -19.35 18.87 2.29
C ILE A 84 -20.29 18.11 1.36
N ASN A 85 -20.31 16.78 1.44
CA ASN A 85 -20.94 15.89 0.44
C ASN A 85 -22.11 15.07 1.01
N GLY A 86 -22.35 15.09 2.32
CA GLY A 86 -23.41 14.29 2.97
C GLY A 86 -23.13 12.78 2.99
N SER A 87 -21.93 12.33 2.58
CA SER A 87 -21.58 10.91 2.48
C SER A 87 -20.13 10.67 2.85
N ALA A 88 -19.78 9.40 3.15
CA ALA A 88 -18.40 9.01 3.43
C ALA A 88 -17.50 9.18 2.18
N PRO A 89 -16.22 9.56 2.36
CA PRO A 89 -15.31 9.79 1.25
C PRO A 89 -14.69 8.50 0.68
N TYR A 90 -15.07 7.35 1.19
CA TYR A 90 -14.55 6.04 0.84
C TYR A 90 -15.66 4.98 0.75
N LYS A 91 -15.40 3.91 -0.01
CA LYS A 91 -16.28 2.74 -0.09
C LYS A 91 -15.90 1.68 0.94
N ALA A 92 -14.61 1.55 1.22
CA ALA A 92 -14.06 0.59 2.17
C ALA A 92 -12.91 1.20 2.98
N VAL A 93 -12.69 0.65 4.17
CA VAL A 93 -11.56 0.98 5.04
C VAL A 93 -10.83 -0.31 5.37
N LEU A 94 -9.52 -0.34 5.14
CA LEU A 94 -8.64 -1.42 5.56
C LEU A 94 -7.66 -0.87 6.59
N THR A 95 -7.57 -1.52 7.76
CA THR A 95 -6.63 -1.13 8.80
C THR A 95 -5.60 -2.21 9.04
N HIS A 96 -4.36 -1.80 9.29
CA HIS A 96 -3.27 -2.70 9.64
C HIS A 96 -2.72 -2.41 11.04
N GLY A 97 -2.05 -3.42 11.61
CA GLY A 97 -1.31 -3.29 12.85
C GLY A 97 0.01 -2.54 12.67
N PHE A 98 0.77 -2.43 13.78
CA PHE A 98 2.08 -1.80 13.75
C PHE A 98 3.18 -2.81 13.44
N THR A 99 4.28 -2.29 12.91
CA THR A 99 5.52 -3.06 12.81
C THR A 99 6.24 -3.04 14.16
N VAL A 100 6.58 -4.22 14.66
CA VAL A 100 7.23 -4.43 15.96
C VAL A 100 8.56 -5.15 15.80
N ASP A 101 9.45 -5.00 16.77
CA ASP A 101 10.70 -5.77 16.83
C ASP A 101 10.44 -7.23 17.25
N GLU A 102 11.49 -8.04 17.28
CA GLU A 102 11.43 -9.46 17.67
C GLU A 102 10.92 -9.70 19.10
N ASN A 103 10.91 -8.66 19.94
CA ASN A 103 10.39 -8.71 21.31
C ASN A 103 8.95 -8.17 21.40
N GLY A 104 8.28 -7.90 20.28
CA GLY A 104 6.94 -7.35 20.23
C GLY A 104 6.86 -5.87 20.61
N ARG A 105 7.97 -5.13 20.62
CA ARG A 105 7.98 -3.71 20.96
C ARG A 105 7.82 -2.86 19.71
N LYS A 106 6.92 -1.87 19.77
CA LYS A 106 6.73 -0.91 18.70
C LYS A 106 8.06 -0.23 18.34
N MET A 107 8.36 -0.12 17.05
CA MET A 107 9.56 0.55 16.58
C MET A 107 9.50 2.05 16.88
N SER A 108 10.57 2.58 17.47
CA SER A 108 10.73 4.01 17.67
C SER A 108 12.20 4.44 17.58
N LYS A 109 12.41 5.68 17.12
CA LYS A 109 13.75 6.26 17.04
C LYS A 109 14.42 6.36 18.42
N SER A 110 13.64 6.62 19.47
CA SER A 110 14.13 6.75 20.85
C SER A 110 14.63 5.43 21.43
N ILE A 111 14.04 4.30 21.03
CA ILE A 111 14.49 2.96 21.46
C ILE A 111 15.64 2.46 20.58
N GLY A 112 15.80 2.99 19.37
CA GLY A 112 16.85 2.58 18.43
C GLY A 112 16.59 1.24 17.73
N ASN A 113 15.36 0.72 17.78
CA ASN A 113 14.97 -0.56 17.20
C ASN A 113 14.33 -0.43 15.80
N VAL A 114 14.47 0.73 15.17
CA VAL A 114 13.89 0.98 13.82
C VAL A 114 14.75 0.31 12.75
N ILE A 115 14.13 -0.48 11.91
CA ILE A 115 14.73 -1.00 10.66
C ILE A 115 14.24 -0.12 9.51
N PRO A 116 15.08 0.77 8.96
CA PRO A 116 14.67 1.63 7.85
C PRO A 116 14.41 0.79 6.58
N PRO A 117 13.29 1.00 5.86
CA PRO A 117 13.02 0.28 4.62
C PRO A 117 14.14 0.42 3.60
N GLN A 118 14.80 1.58 3.53
CA GLN A 118 15.90 1.83 2.60
C GLN A 118 17.10 0.92 2.86
N LYS A 119 17.41 0.59 4.11
CA LYS A 119 18.45 -0.38 4.45
C LYS A 119 18.11 -1.76 3.86
N VAL A 120 16.88 -2.22 4.09
CA VAL A 120 16.42 -3.52 3.56
C VAL A 120 16.46 -3.55 2.03
N ILE A 121 16.01 -2.48 1.38
CA ILE A 121 16.02 -2.36 -0.08
C ILE A 121 17.45 -2.43 -0.63
N ASN A 122 18.39 -1.77 0.00
CA ASN A 122 19.78 -1.77 -0.45
C ASN A 122 20.47 -3.12 -0.25
N GLU A 123 20.11 -3.87 0.80
CA GLU A 123 20.74 -5.15 1.13
C GLU A 123 20.07 -6.35 0.43
N LEU A 124 18.73 -6.38 0.40
CA LEU A 124 17.96 -7.54 -0.05
C LEU A 124 17.11 -7.27 -1.30
N GLY A 125 16.90 -5.99 -1.65
CA GLY A 125 16.04 -5.58 -2.74
C GLY A 125 14.61 -5.26 -2.32
N ALA A 126 13.93 -4.42 -3.11
CA ALA A 126 12.57 -3.97 -2.85
C ALA A 126 11.54 -5.13 -2.90
N ASP A 127 11.78 -6.12 -3.76
CA ASP A 127 10.86 -7.25 -3.90
C ASP A 127 10.83 -8.15 -2.67
N VAL A 128 11.97 -8.32 -1.98
CA VAL A 128 12.03 -9.07 -0.72
C VAL A 128 11.27 -8.35 0.38
N LEU A 129 11.41 -7.02 0.46
CA LEU A 129 10.65 -6.20 1.40
C LEU A 129 9.14 -6.30 1.15
N ARG A 130 8.71 -6.17 -0.11
CA ARG A 130 7.30 -6.33 -0.51
C ARG A 130 6.76 -7.72 -0.20
N LEU A 131 7.56 -8.75 -0.49
CA LEU A 131 7.18 -10.14 -0.22
C LEU A 131 7.01 -10.40 1.28
N TRP A 132 7.90 -9.85 2.12
CA TRP A 132 7.76 -9.93 3.56
C TRP A 132 6.45 -9.29 4.03
N ILE A 133 6.13 -8.06 3.58
CA ILE A 133 4.88 -7.37 3.94
C ILE A 133 3.67 -8.21 3.51
N ALA A 134 3.67 -8.72 2.27
CA ALA A 134 2.58 -9.55 1.77
C ALA A 134 2.45 -10.90 2.47
N SER A 135 3.54 -11.43 3.05
CA SER A 135 3.54 -12.70 3.76
C SER A 135 3.04 -12.62 5.22
N ALA A 136 2.95 -11.42 5.76
CA ALA A 136 2.49 -11.19 7.11
C ALA A 136 0.96 -10.97 7.16
N ASP A 137 0.32 -11.45 8.22
CA ASP A 137 -1.05 -11.07 8.50
C ASP A 137 -1.08 -9.64 9.05
N PHE A 138 -1.45 -8.70 8.20
CA PHE A 138 -1.46 -7.27 8.52
C PHE A 138 -2.57 -6.87 9.51
N SER A 139 -3.55 -7.72 9.77
CA SER A 139 -4.63 -7.44 10.73
C SER A 139 -4.12 -7.38 12.18
N ALA A 140 -2.94 -7.97 12.43
CA ALA A 140 -2.23 -7.94 13.70
C ALA A 140 -0.91 -7.16 13.61
N GLU A 141 -0.14 -7.13 14.69
CA GLU A 141 1.20 -6.56 14.68
C GLU A 141 2.16 -7.42 13.83
N MET A 142 2.93 -6.76 12.97
CA MET A 142 3.89 -7.42 12.08
C MET A 142 5.30 -7.39 12.67
N THR A 143 5.81 -8.55 13.04
CA THR A 143 7.19 -8.64 13.54
C THR A 143 8.19 -8.58 12.40
N VAL A 144 9.26 -7.78 12.58
CA VAL A 144 10.40 -7.74 11.66
C VAL A 144 11.72 -7.93 12.41
N SER A 145 12.60 -8.74 11.80
CA SER A 145 13.99 -8.90 12.20
C SER A 145 14.83 -9.25 10.98
N ASP A 146 16.15 -9.13 11.09
CA ASP A 146 17.07 -9.50 10.01
C ASP A 146 16.89 -10.98 9.60
N GLU A 147 16.58 -11.86 10.55
CA GLU A 147 16.34 -13.27 10.27
C GLU A 147 15.04 -13.49 9.47
N ILE A 148 13.95 -12.81 9.85
CA ILE A 148 12.67 -12.87 9.13
C ILE A 148 12.85 -12.38 7.69
N LEU A 149 13.56 -11.27 7.50
CA LEU A 149 13.83 -10.72 6.17
C LEU A 149 14.72 -11.66 5.32
N LYS A 150 15.71 -12.31 5.91
CA LYS A 150 16.51 -13.33 5.22
C LYS A 150 15.67 -14.52 4.77
N ARG A 151 14.76 -15.02 5.62
CA ARG A 151 13.81 -16.08 5.26
C ARG A 151 12.88 -15.68 4.11
N ALA A 152 12.39 -14.43 4.12
CA ALA A 152 11.64 -13.89 2.98
C ALA A 152 12.49 -13.87 1.70
N GLY A 153 13.77 -13.51 1.79
CA GLY A 153 14.72 -13.57 0.69
C GLY A 153 14.96 -14.98 0.13
N GLU A 154 14.99 -15.99 1.00
CA GLU A 154 15.08 -17.39 0.57
C GLU A 154 13.82 -17.85 -0.17
N SER A 155 12.65 -17.50 0.33
CA SER A 155 11.37 -17.79 -0.32
C SER A 155 11.27 -17.11 -1.67
N TYR A 156 11.64 -15.81 -1.73
CA TYR A 156 11.72 -15.07 -2.98
C TYR A 156 12.61 -15.78 -4.02
N ARG A 157 13.79 -16.24 -3.61
CA ARG A 157 14.72 -16.96 -4.47
C ARG A 157 14.11 -18.24 -5.04
N ARG A 158 13.37 -19.00 -4.24
CA ARG A 158 12.71 -20.23 -4.69
C ARG A 158 11.63 -19.93 -5.73
N ILE A 159 10.74 -18.99 -5.46
CA ILE A 159 9.70 -18.55 -6.40
C ILE A 159 10.36 -18.07 -7.72
N ARG A 160 11.37 -17.20 -7.61
CA ARG A 160 12.09 -16.67 -8.77
C ARG A 160 12.78 -17.76 -9.59
N ASN A 161 13.37 -18.76 -8.94
CA ASN A 161 14.02 -19.86 -9.64
C ASN A 161 13.02 -20.71 -10.41
N THR A 162 11.85 -21.00 -9.84
CA THR A 162 10.77 -21.70 -10.56
C THR A 162 10.29 -20.91 -11.78
N ALA A 163 10.04 -19.62 -11.60
CA ALA A 163 9.66 -18.74 -12.73
C ALA A 163 10.76 -18.69 -13.81
N ARG A 164 12.04 -18.59 -13.41
CA ARG A 164 13.16 -18.62 -14.33
C ARG A 164 13.27 -19.94 -15.10
N TYR A 165 13.03 -21.04 -14.43
CA TYR A 165 13.01 -22.37 -15.07
C TYR A 165 11.92 -22.42 -16.15
N PHE A 166 10.70 -22.00 -15.83
CA PHE A 166 9.62 -21.95 -16.83
C PHE A 166 10.00 -21.05 -18.01
N LEU A 167 10.44 -19.84 -17.75
CA LEU A 167 10.81 -18.89 -18.79
C LEU A 167 11.91 -19.42 -19.71
N SER A 168 12.89 -20.15 -19.17
CA SER A 168 13.96 -20.73 -20.00
C SER A 168 13.51 -21.89 -20.86
N ASN A 169 12.40 -22.55 -20.52
CA ASN A 169 11.86 -23.68 -21.28
C ASN A 169 10.80 -23.29 -22.30
N ILE A 170 10.31 -22.06 -22.26
CA ILE A 170 9.31 -21.54 -23.22
C ILE A 170 9.92 -20.61 -24.27
N ASP A 171 11.24 -20.52 -24.36
CA ASP A 171 11.92 -19.71 -25.37
C ASP A 171 11.55 -20.21 -26.78
N GLY A 172 11.05 -19.28 -27.61
CA GLY A 172 10.53 -19.60 -28.95
C GLY A 172 9.14 -20.24 -28.98
N PHE A 173 8.46 -20.47 -27.83
CA PHE A 173 7.10 -20.98 -27.80
C PHE A 173 6.09 -19.89 -28.20
N ASN A 174 5.26 -20.24 -29.20
CA ASN A 174 4.13 -19.40 -29.62
C ASN A 174 2.82 -20.15 -29.34
N PRO A 175 1.96 -19.67 -28.42
CA PRO A 175 0.72 -20.36 -28.08
C PRO A 175 -0.21 -20.62 -29.26
N GLN A 176 -0.26 -19.70 -30.25
CA GLN A 176 -1.10 -19.87 -31.45
C GLN A 176 -0.65 -20.96 -32.40
N GLN A 177 0.65 -21.34 -32.34
CA GLN A 177 1.26 -22.33 -33.27
C GLN A 177 1.62 -23.63 -32.58
N HIS A 178 1.99 -23.58 -31.30
CA HIS A 178 2.59 -24.70 -30.59
C HIS A 178 1.71 -25.26 -29.46
N ALA A 179 0.58 -24.61 -29.13
CA ALA A 179 -0.36 -25.17 -28.17
C ALA A 179 -0.98 -26.45 -28.75
N VAL A 180 -1.06 -27.47 -27.91
CA VAL A 180 -1.74 -28.75 -28.23
C VAL A 180 -3.12 -28.77 -27.60
N ASP A 181 -4.01 -29.57 -28.17
CA ASP A 181 -5.32 -29.77 -27.60
C ASP A 181 -5.22 -30.44 -26.22
N HIS A 182 -6.13 -30.09 -25.31
CA HIS A 182 -6.14 -30.65 -23.94
C HIS A 182 -6.22 -32.18 -23.93
N SER A 183 -6.87 -32.78 -24.90
CA SER A 183 -6.97 -34.23 -25.06
C SER A 183 -5.64 -34.92 -25.41
N GLU A 184 -4.69 -34.17 -25.98
CA GLU A 184 -3.38 -34.66 -26.38
C GLU A 184 -2.32 -34.53 -25.28
N LEU A 185 -2.61 -33.76 -24.22
CA LEU A 185 -1.73 -33.58 -23.08
C LEU A 185 -1.50 -34.88 -22.32
N LEU A 186 -0.27 -35.07 -21.83
CA LEU A 186 0.02 -36.17 -20.90
C LEU A 186 -0.73 -35.98 -19.57
N ALA A 187 -0.89 -37.07 -18.82
CA ALA A 187 -1.59 -37.01 -17.54
C ALA A 187 -0.92 -36.04 -16.55
N LEU A 188 0.41 -35.97 -16.56
CA LEU A 188 1.18 -35.04 -15.72
C LEU A 188 0.95 -33.58 -16.11
N ASP A 189 0.89 -33.29 -17.41
CA ASP A 189 0.67 -31.94 -17.93
C ASP A 189 -0.74 -31.44 -17.55
N ARG A 190 -1.75 -32.32 -17.73
CA ARG A 190 -3.12 -32.01 -17.30
C ARG A 190 -3.21 -31.72 -15.81
N TRP A 191 -2.55 -32.54 -14.98
CA TRP A 191 -2.49 -32.34 -13.55
C TRP A 191 -1.86 -30.98 -13.19
N ALA A 192 -0.72 -30.62 -13.83
CA ALA A 192 -0.05 -29.37 -13.58
C ALA A 192 -0.91 -28.15 -13.95
N ILE A 193 -1.61 -28.24 -15.09
CA ILE A 193 -2.55 -27.18 -15.53
C ILE A 193 -3.72 -27.06 -14.58
N ASP A 194 -4.31 -28.17 -14.14
CA ASP A 194 -5.42 -28.17 -13.17
C ASP A 194 -4.98 -27.57 -11.83
N CYS A 195 -3.79 -27.92 -11.33
CA CYS A 195 -3.22 -27.31 -10.14
C CYS A 195 -3.05 -25.79 -10.28
N ALA A 196 -2.55 -25.34 -11.44
CA ALA A 196 -2.37 -23.92 -11.69
C ALA A 196 -3.70 -23.16 -11.79
N ALA A 197 -4.71 -23.77 -12.43
CA ALA A 197 -6.04 -23.18 -12.54
C ALA A 197 -6.73 -23.06 -11.16
N GLN A 198 -6.70 -24.12 -10.36
CA GLN A 198 -7.23 -24.08 -9.00
C GLN A 198 -6.53 -23.04 -8.14
N LEU A 199 -5.19 -22.99 -8.21
CA LEU A 199 -4.40 -21.98 -7.49
C LEU A 199 -4.80 -20.56 -7.91
N GLN A 200 -5.02 -20.31 -9.21
CA GLN A 200 -5.45 -19.01 -9.71
C GLN A 200 -6.78 -18.58 -9.11
N ASP A 201 -7.78 -19.48 -9.10
CA ASP A 201 -9.09 -19.20 -8.53
C ASP A 201 -8.99 -18.89 -7.03
N GLU A 202 -8.23 -19.68 -6.28
CA GLU A 202 -8.00 -19.44 -4.86
C GLU A 202 -7.28 -18.10 -4.60
N ILE A 203 -6.29 -17.74 -5.42
CA ILE A 203 -5.57 -16.46 -5.30
C ILE A 203 -6.51 -15.28 -5.58
N ILE A 204 -7.39 -15.39 -6.56
CA ILE A 204 -8.38 -14.37 -6.86
C ILE A 204 -9.31 -14.15 -5.67
N ASP A 205 -9.78 -15.22 -5.05
CA ASP A 205 -10.61 -15.14 -3.85
C ASP A 205 -9.86 -14.51 -2.67
N ASP A 206 -8.61 -14.90 -2.46
CA ASP A 206 -7.77 -14.31 -1.40
C ASP A 206 -7.53 -12.81 -1.64
N TYR A 207 -7.32 -12.37 -2.89
CA TYR A 207 -7.21 -10.94 -3.22
C TYR A 207 -8.50 -10.19 -2.92
N ASN A 208 -9.66 -10.75 -3.29
CA ASN A 208 -10.96 -10.14 -3.03
C ASN A 208 -11.26 -9.99 -1.53
N ASN A 209 -10.67 -10.85 -0.71
CA ASN A 209 -10.82 -10.85 0.75
C ASN A 209 -9.62 -10.25 1.50
N PHE A 210 -8.66 -9.64 0.79
CA PHE A 210 -7.43 -9.05 1.36
C PHE A 210 -6.58 -10.04 2.17
N GLN A 211 -6.59 -11.34 1.81
CA GLN A 211 -5.84 -12.40 2.49
C GLN A 211 -4.44 -12.60 1.86
N PHE A 212 -3.63 -11.55 1.78
CA PHE A 212 -2.35 -11.57 1.06
C PHE A 212 -1.36 -12.61 1.58
N HIS A 213 -1.34 -12.87 2.88
CA HIS A 213 -0.48 -13.88 3.49
C HIS A 213 -0.85 -15.30 3.04
N GLN A 214 -2.12 -15.57 2.72
CA GLN A 214 -2.58 -16.82 2.14
C GLN A 214 -2.05 -16.99 0.71
N ILE A 215 -2.12 -15.93 -0.10
CA ILE A 215 -1.57 -15.90 -1.46
C ILE A 215 -0.09 -16.27 -1.46
N TYR A 216 0.69 -15.61 -0.59
CA TYR A 216 2.11 -15.91 -0.44
C TYR A 216 2.33 -17.40 -0.13
N GLN A 217 1.60 -17.96 0.81
CA GLN A 217 1.76 -19.33 1.25
C GLN A 217 1.40 -20.34 0.15
N LYS A 218 0.28 -20.12 -0.54
CA LYS A 218 -0.17 -20.95 -1.65
C LYS A 218 0.83 -20.92 -2.82
N LEU A 219 1.26 -19.73 -3.22
CA LEU A 219 2.23 -19.56 -4.30
C LEU A 219 3.58 -20.19 -3.97
N HIS A 220 4.07 -19.99 -2.73
CA HIS A 220 5.31 -20.61 -2.29
C HIS A 220 5.22 -22.14 -2.31
N ASN A 221 4.12 -22.72 -1.81
CA ASN A 221 3.88 -24.15 -1.82
C ASN A 221 3.80 -24.71 -3.24
N PHE A 222 3.09 -24.04 -4.13
CA PHE A 222 3.03 -24.41 -5.54
C PHE A 222 4.43 -24.45 -6.18
N CYS A 223 5.24 -23.43 -5.98
CA CYS A 223 6.58 -23.38 -6.52
C CYS A 223 7.53 -24.43 -5.94
N VAL A 224 7.43 -24.73 -4.63
CA VAL A 224 8.40 -25.57 -3.93
C VAL A 224 7.99 -27.05 -3.92
N ARG A 225 6.70 -27.31 -3.69
CA ARG A 225 6.19 -28.66 -3.52
C ARG A 225 5.61 -29.21 -4.81
N ASP A 226 4.70 -28.46 -5.44
CA ASP A 226 3.94 -28.99 -6.57
C ASP A 226 4.77 -28.95 -7.86
N MET A 227 5.45 -27.82 -8.16
CA MET A 227 6.28 -27.70 -9.37
C MET A 227 7.76 -28.02 -9.13
N GLY A 228 8.24 -27.91 -7.91
CA GLY A 228 9.65 -28.18 -7.56
C GLY A 228 9.92 -29.58 -7.03
N GLY A 229 8.90 -30.39 -6.84
CA GLY A 229 8.99 -31.77 -6.37
C GLY A 229 9.20 -32.82 -7.49
N PHE A 230 9.17 -32.39 -8.74
CA PHE A 230 9.34 -33.24 -9.95
C PHE A 230 10.69 -33.10 -10.59
#